data_fa417f100857fa21563aa2e160367d52
#
_entry.id   fa417f100857fa21563aa2e160367d52
#
_cell.length_a   1.000
_cell.length_b   1.000
_cell.length_c   1.000
_cell.angle_alpha   90.00
_cell.angle_beta   90.00
_cell.angle_gamma   90.00
#
_symmetry.space_group_name_H-M   'P 1'
#
loop_
_entity.id
_entity.type
_entity.pdbx_description
1 polymer ?
#
loop_
_entity_poly.entity_id
_entity_poly.type
_entity_poly.pdbx_seq_one_letter_code
_entity_poly.pdbx_strand_id
1 'polypeptide(L)'
;MKIYTRGGDKGKTSIHGDKDDIRIEANGTLDELNSVLGLIRALIGEGHEWQEMLFYLQRSLMVVMSHVATPAALRGQNPNRLPEEPDVYCERQIDFFNAKIQYPSTHFILPGGNLVSAQCHVARTVARRAERRLWTL
;
A
#
# COMPACT_ATOMS: atom_id res chain seq x y z
N MET A 1 6.03 -23.36 16.09
CA MET A 1 5.19 -22.15 16.34
C MET A 1 3.82 -22.36 15.70
N LYS A 2 2.72 -22.12 16.42
CA LYS A 2 1.37 -22.17 15.82
C LYS A 2 1.08 -20.82 15.16
N ILE A 3 0.74 -20.84 13.88
CA ILE A 3 0.44 -19.63 13.10
C ILE A 3 -1.00 -19.15 13.35
N TYR A 4 -1.91 -20.03 13.71
CA TYR A 4 -3.31 -19.72 13.99
C TYR A 4 -3.56 -19.51 15.48
N THR A 5 -4.34 -18.49 15.82
CA THR A 5 -4.73 -18.18 17.21
C THR A 5 -6.18 -18.50 17.53
N ARG A 6 -7.03 -18.74 16.51
CA ARG A 6 -8.49 -18.92 16.59
C ARG A 6 -9.24 -17.74 17.22
N GLY A 7 -8.54 -16.62 17.51
CA GLY A 7 -9.14 -15.44 18.12
C GLY A 7 -10.21 -14.76 17.25
N GLY A 8 -10.18 -15.01 15.93
CA GLY A 8 -11.10 -14.42 14.96
C GLY A 8 -12.33 -15.24 14.60
N ASP A 9 -12.53 -16.45 15.19
CA ASP A 9 -13.58 -17.38 14.79
C ASP A 9 -15.00 -16.89 15.09
N LYS A 10 -15.16 -15.88 15.95
CA LYS A 10 -16.43 -15.25 16.32
C LYS A 10 -16.65 -13.88 15.67
N GLY A 11 -16.00 -13.60 14.53
CA GLY A 11 -16.14 -12.33 13.82
C GLY A 11 -15.38 -11.16 14.44
N LYS A 12 -14.54 -11.40 15.46
CA LYS A 12 -13.69 -10.39 16.10
C LYS A 12 -12.26 -10.47 15.61
N THR A 13 -11.50 -9.40 15.80
CA THR A 13 -10.08 -9.31 15.45
C THR A 13 -9.28 -8.76 16.63
N SER A 14 -7.97 -9.01 16.64
CA SER A 14 -7.04 -8.45 17.62
C SER A 14 -6.88 -6.92 17.49
N ILE A 15 -7.18 -6.36 16.34
CA ILE A 15 -7.40 -4.92 16.16
C ILE A 15 -8.80 -4.65 16.71
N HIS A 16 -8.91 -3.96 17.82
CA HIS A 16 -10.14 -3.73 18.58
C HIS A 16 -11.36 -3.43 17.71
N GLY A 17 -12.28 -4.39 17.57
CA GLY A 17 -13.51 -4.23 16.80
C GLY A 17 -14.01 -5.53 16.19
N ASP A 18 -15.10 -5.43 15.49
CA ASP A 18 -15.67 -6.48 14.66
C ASP A 18 -14.94 -6.51 13.30
N LYS A 19 -14.98 -7.64 12.60
CA LYS A 19 -14.28 -7.79 11.31
C LYS A 19 -14.78 -6.85 10.21
N ASP A 20 -15.96 -6.27 10.37
CA ASP A 20 -16.59 -5.29 9.47
C ASP A 20 -16.32 -3.81 9.88
N ASP A 21 -15.53 -3.58 10.91
CA ASP A 21 -15.10 -2.22 11.30
C ASP A 21 -14.34 -1.55 10.13
N ILE A 22 -14.64 -0.28 9.87
CA ILE A 22 -14.03 0.49 8.77
C ILE A 22 -12.52 0.57 8.85
N ARG A 23 -11.93 0.50 10.05
CA ARG A 23 -10.47 0.46 10.25
C ARG A 23 -9.88 -0.88 9.80
N ILE A 24 -10.61 -1.97 10.03
CA ILE A 24 -10.22 -3.30 9.58
C ILE A 24 -10.24 -3.35 8.05
N GLU A 25 -11.29 -2.81 7.44
CA GLU A 25 -11.41 -2.71 5.98
C GLU A 25 -10.30 -1.83 5.38
N ALA A 26 -10.01 -0.68 5.99
CA ALA A 26 -8.92 0.20 5.53
C ALA A 26 -7.57 -0.51 5.64
N ASN A 27 -7.30 -1.16 6.78
CA ASN A 27 -6.04 -1.87 7.00
C ASN A 27 -5.88 -3.06 6.06
N GLY A 28 -6.95 -3.83 5.82
CA GLY A 28 -6.95 -4.92 4.85
C GLY A 28 -6.70 -4.45 3.42
N THR A 29 -7.25 -3.29 3.04
CA THR A 29 -7.00 -2.71 1.72
C THR A 29 -5.56 -2.23 1.56
N LEU A 30 -4.95 -1.68 2.61
CA LEU A 30 -3.52 -1.33 2.63
C LEU A 30 -2.63 -2.57 2.51
N ASP A 31 -3.00 -3.65 3.17
CA ASP A 31 -2.28 -4.92 3.09
C ASP A 31 -2.36 -5.54 1.68
N GLU A 32 -3.55 -5.48 1.06
CA GLU A 32 -3.73 -5.87 -0.34
C GLU A 32 -2.81 -5.05 -1.28
N LEU A 33 -2.77 -3.72 -1.13
CA LEU A 33 -1.87 -2.86 -1.89
C LEU A 33 -0.42 -3.26 -1.68
N ASN A 34 -0.01 -3.48 -0.43
CA ASN A 34 1.35 -3.88 -0.09
C ASN A 34 1.73 -5.21 -0.74
N SER A 35 0.80 -6.16 -0.78
CA SER A 35 0.98 -7.45 -1.44
C SER A 35 1.11 -7.32 -2.96
N VAL A 36 0.31 -6.45 -3.59
CA VAL A 36 0.42 -6.17 -5.04
C VAL A 36 1.77 -5.52 -5.38
N LEU A 37 2.26 -4.59 -4.55
CA LEU A 37 3.60 -4.01 -4.73
C LEU A 37 4.70 -5.08 -4.59
N GLY A 38 4.54 -6.01 -3.67
CA GLY A 38 5.43 -7.17 -3.52
C GLY A 38 5.44 -8.06 -4.76
N LEU A 39 4.28 -8.29 -5.37
CA LEU A 39 4.17 -9.04 -6.63
C LEU A 39 4.92 -8.31 -7.77
N ILE A 40 4.75 -7.00 -7.90
CA ILE A 40 5.51 -6.22 -8.90
C ILE A 40 7.01 -6.36 -8.67
N ARG A 41 7.49 -6.26 -7.43
CA ARG A 41 8.90 -6.45 -7.10
C ARG A 41 9.42 -7.82 -7.50
N ALA A 42 8.63 -8.87 -7.27
CA ALA A 42 8.99 -10.22 -7.68
C ALA A 42 9.07 -10.38 -9.20
N LEU A 43 8.17 -9.72 -9.94
CA LEU A 43 8.12 -9.79 -11.41
C LEU A 43 9.28 -9.05 -12.09
N ILE A 44 9.71 -7.91 -11.56
CA ILE A 44 10.78 -7.10 -12.17
C ILE A 44 12.18 -7.62 -11.87
N GLY A 45 12.35 -8.46 -10.83
CA GLY A 45 13.63 -9.03 -10.43
C GLY A 45 14.49 -8.09 -9.56
N GLU A 46 15.49 -8.69 -8.89
CA GLU A 46 16.27 -8.03 -7.83
C GLU A 46 17.09 -6.81 -8.30
N GLY A 47 17.62 -6.82 -9.51
CA GLY A 47 18.46 -5.75 -10.05
C GLY A 47 17.73 -4.58 -10.69
N HIS A 48 16.40 -4.58 -10.66
CA HIS A 48 15.63 -3.53 -11.34
C HIS A 48 15.67 -2.20 -10.59
N GLU A 49 15.75 -1.08 -11.34
CA GLU A 49 15.83 0.27 -10.78
C GLU A 49 14.64 0.68 -9.90
N TRP A 50 13.48 0.01 -10.01
CA TRP A 50 12.30 0.30 -9.19
C TRP A 50 12.32 -0.37 -7.82
N GLN A 51 13.24 -1.29 -7.57
CA GLN A 51 13.24 -2.09 -6.32
C GLN A 51 13.32 -1.21 -5.08
N GLU A 52 14.19 -0.21 -5.08
CA GLU A 52 14.37 0.67 -3.92
C GLU A 52 13.11 1.51 -3.64
N MET A 53 12.51 2.10 -4.67
CA MET A 53 11.28 2.86 -4.57
C MET A 53 10.12 2.00 -4.05
N LEU A 54 9.91 0.82 -4.65
CA LEU A 54 8.84 -0.09 -4.24
C LEU A 54 9.05 -0.61 -2.81
N PHE A 55 10.27 -0.87 -2.42
CA PHE A 55 10.60 -1.26 -1.05
C PHE A 55 10.29 -0.13 -0.05
N TYR A 56 10.66 1.10 -0.38
CA TYR A 56 10.29 2.28 0.42
C TYR A 56 8.77 2.39 0.60
N LEU A 57 7.99 2.24 -0.49
CA LEU A 57 6.54 2.30 -0.44
C LEU A 57 5.95 1.18 0.43
N GLN A 58 6.44 -0.04 0.30
CA GLN A 58 5.97 -1.17 1.12
C GLN A 58 6.26 -0.95 2.61
N ARG A 59 7.44 -0.48 2.97
CA ARG A 59 7.78 -0.16 4.36
C ARG A 59 6.92 0.98 4.90
N SER A 60 6.68 2.01 4.10
CA SER A 60 5.81 3.13 4.47
C SER A 60 4.38 2.66 4.73
N LEU A 61 3.84 1.77 3.89
CA LEU A 61 2.52 1.17 4.09
C LEU A 61 2.45 0.34 5.38
N MET A 62 3.51 -0.41 5.72
CA MET A 62 3.57 -1.15 7.00
C MET A 62 3.46 -0.20 8.21
N VAL A 63 4.13 0.94 8.15
CA VAL A 63 4.05 1.96 9.20
C VAL A 63 2.63 2.55 9.28
N VAL A 64 2.04 2.92 8.14
CA VAL A 64 0.66 3.43 8.09
C VAL A 64 -0.32 2.39 8.66
N MET A 65 -0.21 1.12 8.28
CA MET A 65 -1.04 0.04 8.82
C MET A 65 -0.91 -0.08 10.34
N SER A 66 0.28 0.08 10.89
CA SER A 66 0.48 0.05 12.35
C SER A 66 -0.25 1.21 13.05
N HIS A 67 -0.30 2.39 12.43
CA HIS A 67 -1.04 3.54 12.95
C HIS A 67 -2.55 3.37 12.83
N VAL A 68 -3.04 2.82 11.74
CA VAL A 68 -4.47 2.49 11.56
C VAL A 68 -4.93 1.46 12.60
N ALA A 69 -4.09 0.47 12.89
CA ALA A 69 -4.37 -0.57 13.88
C ALA A 69 -4.29 -0.06 15.33
N THR A 70 -3.61 1.04 15.60
CA THR A 70 -3.44 1.58 16.94
C THR A 70 -4.67 2.40 17.34
N PRO A 71 -5.31 2.12 18.49
CA PRO A 71 -6.42 2.94 19.01
C PRO A 71 -6.05 4.41 19.13
N ALA A 72 -7.00 5.31 18.86
CA ALA A 72 -6.77 6.75 18.84
C ALA A 72 -6.08 7.28 20.12
N ALA A 73 -6.49 6.76 21.30
CA ALA A 73 -5.92 7.14 22.59
C ALA A 73 -4.43 6.72 22.75
N LEU A 74 -3.94 5.77 21.96
CA LEU A 74 -2.59 5.22 22.05
C LEU A 74 -1.69 5.62 20.88
N ARG A 75 -2.20 6.38 19.92
CA ARG A 75 -1.43 6.75 18.69
C ARG A 75 -0.11 7.46 19.02
N GLY A 76 -0.09 8.31 20.03
CA GLY A 76 1.13 8.99 20.47
C GLY A 76 2.20 8.06 21.06
N GLN A 77 1.85 6.82 21.39
CA GLN A 77 2.75 5.80 21.92
C GLN A 77 3.23 4.81 20.85
N ASN A 78 2.77 4.95 19.60
CA ASN A 78 3.22 4.07 18.52
C ASN A 78 4.71 4.35 18.24
N PRO A 79 5.60 3.34 18.35
CA PRO A 79 7.03 3.52 18.15
C PRO A 79 7.40 3.73 16.67
N ASN A 80 6.51 3.38 15.75
CA ASN A 80 6.75 3.52 14.32
C ASN A 80 6.51 4.97 13.89
N ARG A 81 7.53 5.61 13.34
CA ARG A 81 7.40 6.96 12.80
C ARG A 81 6.83 6.92 11.40
N LEU A 82 5.81 7.75 11.15
CA LEU A 82 5.32 7.98 9.79
C LEU A 82 6.45 8.56 8.93
N PRO A 83 6.49 8.20 7.63
CA PRO A 83 7.46 8.77 6.71
C PRO A 83 7.36 10.30 6.70
N GLU A 84 8.50 10.98 6.61
CA GLU A 84 8.54 12.42 6.41
C GLU A 84 8.30 12.73 4.93
N GLU A 85 7.40 13.66 4.65
CA GLU A 85 7.07 14.15 3.29
C GLU A 85 6.90 13.02 2.23
N PRO A 86 6.05 12.00 2.48
CA PRO A 86 5.89 10.88 1.55
C PRO A 86 5.28 11.30 0.21
N ASP A 87 4.49 12.35 0.18
CA ASP A 87 3.95 13.01 -0.99
C ASP A 87 5.08 13.60 -1.85
N VAL A 88 5.98 14.36 -1.27
CA VAL A 88 7.17 14.92 -1.95
C VAL A 88 8.06 13.80 -2.51
N TYR A 89 8.24 12.72 -1.76
CA TYR A 89 8.97 11.56 -2.28
C TYR A 89 8.30 10.98 -3.53
N CYS A 90 6.99 10.76 -3.48
CA CYS A 90 6.24 10.23 -4.62
C CYS A 90 6.29 11.17 -5.84
N GLU A 91 6.12 12.48 -5.63
CA GLU A 91 6.21 13.49 -6.70
C GLU A 91 7.56 13.46 -7.39
N ARG A 92 8.66 13.38 -6.63
CA ARG A 92 10.02 13.27 -7.20
C ARG A 92 10.20 12.00 -8.02
N GLN A 93 9.63 10.86 -7.58
CA GLN A 93 9.67 9.62 -8.35
C GLN A 93 8.86 9.74 -9.64
N ILE A 94 7.69 10.38 -9.59
CA ILE A 94 6.85 10.63 -10.77
C ILE A 94 7.62 11.49 -11.79
N ASP A 95 8.22 12.59 -11.36
CA ASP A 95 9.00 13.47 -12.22
C ASP A 95 10.20 12.76 -12.84
N PHE A 96 10.90 11.96 -12.05
CA PHE A 96 12.04 11.16 -12.51
C PHE A 96 11.64 10.17 -13.63
N PHE A 97 10.54 9.45 -13.45
CA PHE A 97 10.08 8.51 -14.46
C PHE A 97 9.43 9.21 -15.66
N ASN A 98 8.69 10.28 -15.45
CA ASN A 98 8.12 11.07 -16.53
C ASN A 98 9.20 11.63 -17.49
N ALA A 99 10.34 12.04 -16.97
CA ALA A 99 11.45 12.51 -17.77
C ALA A 99 12.03 11.45 -18.73
N LYS A 100 11.79 10.16 -18.46
CA LYS A 100 12.23 9.04 -19.29
C LYS A 100 11.21 8.66 -20.38
N ILE A 101 10.00 9.19 -20.33
CA ILE A 101 8.95 8.86 -21.29
C ILE A 101 9.18 9.64 -22.59
N GLN A 102 9.47 8.93 -23.67
CA GLN A 102 9.71 9.55 -24.99
C GLN A 102 8.43 10.02 -25.67
N TYR A 103 7.33 9.33 -25.44
CA TYR A 103 6.04 9.60 -26.08
C TYR A 103 4.94 9.61 -25.01
N PRO A 104 4.76 10.72 -24.28
CA PRO A 104 3.71 10.81 -23.26
C PRO A 104 2.34 10.69 -23.93
N SER A 105 1.48 9.84 -23.37
CA SER A 105 0.11 9.71 -23.84
C SER A 105 -0.71 10.93 -23.44
N THR A 106 -1.43 11.51 -24.39
CA THR A 106 -2.41 12.59 -24.17
C THR A 106 -3.83 12.05 -23.99
N HIS A 107 -4.01 10.74 -24.06
CA HIS A 107 -5.30 10.06 -24.00
C HIS A 107 -5.33 9.05 -22.87
N PHE A 108 -6.53 8.67 -22.44
CA PHE A 108 -6.69 7.52 -21.56
C PHE A 108 -6.24 6.25 -22.27
N ILE A 109 -5.45 5.44 -21.55
CA ILE A 109 -4.97 4.15 -22.04
C ILE A 109 -5.73 3.01 -21.38
N LEU A 110 -5.95 1.93 -22.13
CA LEU A 110 -6.47 0.69 -21.54
C LEU A 110 -5.42 0.06 -20.65
N PRO A 111 -5.81 -0.35 -19.41
CA PRO A 111 -4.92 -1.10 -18.54
C PRO A 111 -4.48 -2.41 -19.21
N GLY A 112 -3.18 -2.70 -19.17
CA GLY A 112 -2.63 -3.90 -19.79
C GLY A 112 -1.22 -3.65 -20.33
N GLY A 113 -0.95 -4.14 -21.52
CA GLY A 113 0.35 -4.09 -22.18
C GLY A 113 1.16 -5.36 -21.90
N ASN A 114 2.07 -5.31 -20.95
CA ASN A 114 2.77 -6.48 -20.45
C ASN A 114 2.36 -6.79 -19.01
N LEU A 115 2.86 -7.90 -18.46
CA LEU A 115 2.49 -8.37 -17.11
C LEU A 115 2.81 -7.34 -16.02
N VAL A 116 3.98 -6.70 -16.08
CA VAL A 116 4.39 -5.68 -15.10
C VAL A 116 3.49 -4.45 -15.20
N SER A 117 3.24 -3.94 -16.39
CA SER A 117 2.34 -2.82 -16.63
C SER A 117 0.92 -3.12 -16.12
N ALA A 118 0.39 -4.30 -16.42
CA ALA A 118 -0.93 -4.74 -15.96
C ALA A 118 -0.99 -4.75 -14.42
N GLN A 119 0.03 -5.26 -13.74
CA GLN A 119 0.11 -5.26 -12.28
C GLN A 119 0.24 -3.85 -11.69
N CYS A 120 0.95 -2.94 -12.34
CA CYS A 120 0.99 -1.53 -11.95
C CYS A 120 -0.40 -0.88 -12.01
N HIS A 121 -1.21 -1.22 -13.04
CA HIS A 121 -2.59 -0.75 -13.11
C HIS A 121 -3.46 -1.32 -11.97
N VAL A 122 -3.29 -2.59 -11.60
CA VAL A 122 -3.95 -3.18 -10.42
C VAL A 122 -3.53 -2.42 -9.16
N ALA A 123 -2.23 -2.21 -8.94
CA ALA A 123 -1.72 -1.44 -7.79
C ALA A 123 -2.34 -0.04 -7.72
N ARG A 124 -2.41 0.67 -8.85
CA ARG A 124 -3.04 1.99 -8.94
C ARG A 124 -4.49 1.98 -8.49
N THR A 125 -5.28 1.01 -8.92
CA THR A 125 -6.71 0.93 -8.55
C THR A 125 -6.91 0.55 -7.09
N VAL A 126 -6.07 -0.36 -6.55
CA VAL A 126 -6.09 -0.73 -5.13
C VAL A 126 -5.65 0.45 -4.26
N ALA A 127 -4.61 1.19 -4.67
CA ALA A 127 -4.17 2.40 -3.96
C ALA A 127 -5.29 3.44 -3.84
N ARG A 128 -6.02 3.70 -4.92
CA ARG A 128 -7.18 4.60 -4.91
C ARG A 128 -8.31 4.10 -4.00
N ARG A 129 -8.51 2.81 -3.90
CA ARG A 129 -9.46 2.23 -2.94
C ARG A 129 -8.97 2.39 -1.51
N ALA A 130 -7.69 2.13 -1.25
CA ALA A 130 -7.08 2.32 0.07
C ALA A 130 -7.20 3.79 0.53
N GLU A 131 -6.91 4.76 -0.35
CA GLU A 131 -7.10 6.18 -0.10
C GLU A 131 -8.54 6.49 0.34
N ARG A 132 -9.55 6.04 -0.41
CA ARG A 132 -10.95 6.25 -0.05
C ARG A 132 -11.32 5.63 1.30
N ARG A 133 -10.79 4.43 1.61
CA ARG A 133 -11.02 3.78 2.91
C ARG A 133 -10.37 4.54 4.06
N LEU A 134 -9.16 5.07 3.87
CA LEU A 134 -8.49 5.91 4.87
C LEU A 134 -9.23 7.23 5.10
N TRP A 135 -9.80 7.81 4.03
CA TRP A 135 -10.54 9.06 4.13
C TRP A 135 -11.81 8.95 4.98
N THR A 136 -12.36 7.76 5.10
CA THR A 136 -13.58 7.51 5.92
C THR A 136 -13.28 7.23 7.39
N LEU A 137 -12.02 7.18 7.82
CA LEU A 137 -11.60 7.01 9.21
C LEU A 137 -11.68 8.32 9.99
#